data_566b58c307d935d7235b864afe1f0a4b
#
_entry.id   566b58c307d935d7235b864afe1f0a4b
#
_cell.length_a   1.000
_cell.length_b   1.000
_cell.length_c   1.000
_cell.angle_alpha   90.00
_cell.angle_beta   90.00
_cell.angle_gamma   90.00
#
_symmetry.space_group_name_H-M   'P 1'
#
loop_
_entity.id
_entity.type
_entity.pdbx_description
1 polymer ?
#
loop_
_entity_poly.entity_id
_entity_poly.type
_entity_poly.pdbx_seq_one_letter_code
_entity_poly.pdbx_strand_id
1 'polypeptide(L)'
;SGGLDSSIITAICAEEMKNRGEVLVTFSVDYANNERYFRPSKFQPNSDGHYIRLMCDRLQTNHHWSVLTPEALLDALEDATIARDLPGMADVDFSLLAFCREIRKDVKVALSGECADEIFGGYPWYRDLE
;
A
#
# COMPACT_ATOMS: atom_id res chain seq x y z
N SER A 1 3.47 0.38 -0.64
CA SER A 1 4.27 -0.23 0.42
C SER A 1 5.75 -0.12 0.11
N GLY A 2 6.60 -0.31 1.12
CA GLY A 2 8.06 -0.41 0.98
C GLY A 2 8.54 -1.85 0.77
N GLY A 3 7.63 -2.80 0.57
CA GLY A 3 7.92 -4.21 0.37
C GLY A 3 8.50 -4.54 -0.99
N LEU A 4 9.08 -5.74 -1.11
CA LEU A 4 9.74 -6.21 -2.33
C LEU A 4 8.78 -6.30 -3.51
N ASP A 5 7.60 -6.87 -3.32
CA ASP A 5 6.63 -7.15 -4.39
C ASP A 5 6.12 -5.87 -5.05
N SER A 6 5.69 -4.90 -4.25
CA SER A 6 5.28 -3.59 -4.76
C SER A 6 6.43 -2.84 -5.42
N SER A 7 7.66 -3.00 -4.92
CA SER A 7 8.86 -2.38 -5.50
C SER A 7 9.19 -2.96 -6.88
N ILE A 8 9.08 -4.28 -7.06
CA ILE A 8 9.29 -4.95 -8.36
C ILE A 8 8.27 -4.45 -9.39
N ILE A 9 6.98 -4.46 -9.04
CA ILE A 9 5.91 -3.97 -9.93
C ILE A 9 6.17 -2.51 -10.30
N THR A 10 6.49 -1.67 -9.31
CA THR A 10 6.77 -0.25 -9.54
C THR A 10 7.96 -0.04 -10.47
N ALA A 11 9.04 -0.83 -10.31
CA ALA A 11 10.23 -0.72 -11.16
C ALA A 11 9.92 -1.08 -12.62
N ILE A 12 9.19 -2.18 -12.86
CA ILE A 12 8.80 -2.60 -14.21
C ILE A 12 7.87 -1.56 -14.85
N CYS A 13 6.88 -1.07 -14.12
CA CYS A 13 5.96 -0.05 -14.64
C CYS A 13 6.67 1.28 -14.92
N ALA A 14 7.62 1.69 -14.07
CA ALA A 14 8.36 2.93 -14.25
C ALA A 14 9.23 2.87 -15.50
N GLU A 15 9.87 1.72 -15.79
CA GLU A 15 10.65 1.52 -17.00
C GLU A 15 9.76 1.60 -18.25
N GLU A 16 8.61 0.96 -18.25
CA GLU A 16 7.66 0.99 -19.36
C GLU A 16 7.10 2.40 -19.61
N MET A 17 6.71 3.12 -18.55
CA MET A 17 6.22 4.49 -18.65
C MET A 17 7.32 5.43 -19.19
N LYS A 18 8.55 5.27 -18.72
CA LYS A 18 9.69 6.03 -19.21
C LYS A 18 9.94 5.80 -20.71
N ASN A 19 9.80 4.58 -21.19
CA ASN A 19 9.92 4.24 -22.61
C ASN A 19 8.85 4.93 -23.48
N ARG A 20 7.70 5.25 -22.88
CA ARG A 20 6.61 6.02 -23.52
C ARG A 20 6.77 7.54 -23.36
N GLY A 21 7.80 8.00 -22.65
CA GLY A 21 7.97 9.41 -22.34
C GLY A 21 7.02 9.93 -21.26
N GLU A 22 6.47 9.03 -20.42
CA GLU A 22 5.54 9.32 -19.35
C GLU A 22 6.18 9.08 -17.98
N VAL A 23 5.58 9.66 -16.93
CA VAL A 23 5.99 9.48 -15.55
C VAL A 23 4.97 8.60 -14.84
N LEU A 24 5.44 7.54 -14.18
CA LEU A 24 4.57 6.67 -13.40
C LEU A 24 3.99 7.40 -12.19
N VAL A 25 2.68 7.36 -12.03
CA VAL A 25 1.99 7.81 -10.81
C VAL A 25 1.96 6.66 -9.83
N THR A 26 2.34 6.90 -8.59
CA THR A 26 2.36 5.90 -7.52
C THR A 26 1.68 6.43 -6.27
N PHE A 27 1.14 5.52 -5.47
CA PHE A 27 0.39 5.86 -4.26
C PHE A 27 0.88 5.03 -3.09
N SER A 28 0.90 5.62 -1.90
CA SER A 28 1.05 4.88 -0.65
C SER A 28 0.12 5.43 0.41
N VAL A 29 -0.26 4.56 1.33
CA VAL A 29 -1.04 4.89 2.51
C VAL A 29 -0.13 4.92 3.73
N ASP A 30 -0.36 5.86 4.61
CA ASP A 30 0.20 5.92 5.95
C ASP A 30 -0.88 6.38 6.93
N TYR A 31 -0.62 6.27 8.22
CA TYR A 31 -1.56 6.65 9.27
C TYR A 31 -1.05 7.86 10.03
N ALA A 32 -1.94 8.73 10.43
CA ALA A 32 -1.59 9.90 11.21
C ALA A 32 -0.84 9.50 12.49
N ASN A 33 0.29 10.14 12.72
CA ASN A 33 1.20 9.85 13.85
C ASN A 33 1.83 8.44 13.85
N ASN A 34 1.85 7.74 12.72
CA ASN A 34 2.42 6.39 12.64
C ASN A 34 3.85 6.32 13.19
N GLU A 35 4.70 7.28 12.88
CA GLU A 35 6.09 7.33 13.39
C GLU A 35 6.16 7.31 14.92
N ARG A 36 5.19 7.91 15.61
CA ARG A 36 5.12 7.93 17.07
C ARG A 36 4.70 6.60 17.66
N TYR A 37 3.81 5.88 16.99
CA TYR A 37 3.17 4.66 17.50
C TYR A 37 3.78 3.38 16.94
N PHE A 38 4.49 3.47 15.82
CA PHE A 38 5.14 2.31 15.20
C PHE A 38 6.05 1.58 16.20
N ARG A 39 5.91 0.26 16.27
CA ARG A 39 6.78 -0.62 17.04
C ARG A 39 7.27 -1.73 16.12
N PRO A 40 8.59 -1.87 15.96
CA PRO A 40 9.15 -2.96 15.16
C PRO A 40 8.68 -4.33 15.66
N SER A 41 8.39 -5.22 14.73
CA SER A 41 8.05 -6.62 14.99
C SER A 41 8.89 -7.54 14.13
N LYS A 42 8.77 -8.86 14.33
CA LYS A 42 9.41 -9.84 13.44
C LYS A 42 8.89 -9.74 11.99
N PHE A 43 7.61 -9.37 11.83
CA PHE A 43 6.98 -9.23 10.52
C PHE A 43 7.29 -7.89 9.85
N GLN A 44 7.40 -6.83 10.63
CA GLN A 44 7.65 -5.49 10.16
C GLN A 44 8.76 -4.85 10.98
N PRO A 45 10.03 -5.14 10.66
CA PRO A 45 11.16 -4.63 11.43
C PRO A 45 11.41 -3.13 11.24
N ASN A 46 10.94 -2.56 10.14
CA ASN A 46 11.11 -1.15 9.79
C ASN A 46 9.80 -0.56 9.28
N SER A 47 9.64 0.77 9.39
CA SER A 47 8.55 1.47 8.72
C SER A 47 8.78 1.53 7.20
N ASP A 48 7.73 1.43 6.44
CA ASP A 48 7.77 1.44 4.97
C ASP A 48 8.23 2.77 4.38
N GLY A 49 8.01 3.87 5.10
CA GLY A 49 8.20 5.22 4.57
C GLY A 49 9.60 5.51 4.01
N HIS A 50 10.64 4.95 4.63
CA HIS A 50 12.02 5.10 4.13
C HIS A 50 12.20 4.43 2.77
N TYR A 51 11.76 3.20 2.63
CA TYR A 51 11.90 2.43 1.39
C TYR A 51 11.03 2.98 0.26
N ILE A 52 9.84 3.49 0.58
CA ILE A 52 8.98 4.18 -0.39
C ILE A 52 9.70 5.39 -0.97
N ARG A 53 10.26 6.27 -0.12
CA ARG A 53 11.02 7.44 -0.59
C ARG A 53 12.20 7.05 -1.47
N LEU A 54 12.97 6.04 -1.04
CA LEU A 54 14.11 5.53 -1.81
C LEU A 54 13.70 5.07 -3.21
N MET A 55 12.58 4.35 -3.33
CA MET A 55 12.04 3.89 -4.60
C MET A 55 11.55 5.05 -5.48
N CYS A 56 10.82 6.00 -4.90
CA CYS A 56 10.33 7.18 -5.60
C CYS A 56 11.48 8.02 -6.16
N ASP A 57 12.52 8.24 -5.35
CA ASP A 57 13.71 8.99 -5.76
C ASP A 57 14.49 8.27 -6.86
N ARG A 58 14.64 6.95 -6.74
CA ARG A 58 15.36 6.13 -7.71
C ARG A 58 14.65 6.05 -9.06
N LEU A 59 13.34 5.92 -9.05
CA LEU A 59 12.51 5.71 -10.24
C LEU A 59 11.88 6.99 -10.77
N GLN A 60 12.04 8.11 -10.05
CA GLN A 60 11.50 9.43 -10.41
C GLN A 60 9.98 9.38 -10.67
N THR A 61 9.26 8.70 -9.78
CA THR A 61 7.79 8.58 -9.86
C THR A 61 7.10 9.85 -9.37
N ASN A 62 5.89 10.12 -9.89
CA ASN A 62 5.00 11.10 -9.28
C ASN A 62 4.23 10.42 -8.14
N HIS A 63 4.71 10.61 -6.90
CA HIS A 63 4.23 9.87 -5.73
C HIS A 63 3.24 10.67 -4.89
N HIS A 64 2.10 10.05 -4.59
CA HIS A 64 1.04 10.60 -3.74
C HIS A 64 0.98 9.87 -2.41
N TRP A 65 1.15 10.61 -1.32
CA TRP A 65 0.96 10.11 0.04
C TRP A 65 -0.48 10.33 0.50
N SER A 66 -1.15 9.25 0.88
CA SER A 66 -2.46 9.29 1.54
C SER A 66 -2.27 9.03 3.03
N VAL A 67 -2.46 10.06 3.85
CA VAL A 67 -2.35 9.94 5.32
C VAL A 67 -3.74 9.84 5.90
N LEU A 68 -4.10 8.68 6.42
CA LEU A 68 -5.40 8.41 7.01
C LEU A 68 -5.42 8.78 8.49
N THR A 69 -6.46 9.50 8.89
CA THR A 69 -6.70 9.81 10.32
C THR A 69 -7.68 8.81 10.92
N PRO A 70 -7.70 8.64 12.26
CA PRO A 70 -8.70 7.81 12.93
C PRO A 70 -10.14 8.19 12.58
N GLU A 71 -10.41 9.49 12.43
CA GLU A 71 -11.73 10.02 12.06
C GLU A 71 -12.11 9.56 10.64
N ALA A 72 -11.20 9.67 9.68
CA ALA A 72 -11.43 9.22 8.30
C ALA A 72 -11.69 7.71 8.22
N LEU A 73 -11.05 6.92 9.08
CA LEU A 73 -11.29 5.48 9.18
C LEU A 73 -12.67 5.17 9.77
N LEU A 74 -13.08 5.90 10.81
CA LEU A 74 -14.42 5.75 11.40
C LEU A 74 -15.52 6.12 10.40
N ASP A 75 -15.33 7.21 9.65
CA ASP A 75 -16.26 7.65 8.62
C ASP A 75 -16.40 6.62 7.47
N ALA A 76 -15.35 5.84 7.22
CA ALA A 76 -15.37 4.78 6.20
C ALA A 76 -16.00 3.46 6.67
N LEU A 77 -16.30 3.28 7.95
CA LEU A 77 -16.75 2.03 8.57
C LEU A 77 -18.02 1.46 7.94
N GLU A 78 -19.06 2.28 7.88
CA GLU A 78 -20.36 1.86 7.34
C GLU A 78 -20.24 1.55 5.84
N ASP A 79 -19.63 2.45 5.09
CA ASP A 79 -19.44 2.32 3.65
C ASP A 79 -18.60 1.10 3.28
N ALA A 80 -17.55 0.77 4.05
CA ALA A 80 -16.73 -0.40 3.81
C ALA A 80 -17.52 -1.70 4.06
N THR A 81 -18.37 -1.72 5.10
CA THR A 81 -19.25 -2.84 5.39
C THR A 81 -20.27 -3.04 4.29
N ILE A 82 -20.88 -1.96 3.80
CA ILE A 82 -21.84 -1.99 2.68
C ILE A 82 -21.14 -2.45 1.39
N ALA A 83 -19.94 -1.95 1.10
CA ALA A 83 -19.21 -2.29 -0.11
C ALA A 83 -18.82 -3.78 -0.19
N ARG A 84 -18.73 -4.47 0.94
CA ARG A 84 -18.44 -5.91 1.02
C ARG A 84 -19.66 -6.79 1.23
N ASP A 85 -20.83 -6.21 1.48
CA ASP A 85 -22.05 -6.90 1.91
C ASP A 85 -21.95 -7.65 3.26
N LEU A 86 -20.80 -7.63 3.91
CA LEU A 86 -20.54 -8.32 5.17
C LEU A 86 -19.52 -7.52 6.02
N PRO A 87 -19.63 -7.59 7.35
CA PRO A 87 -18.53 -7.14 8.22
C PRO A 87 -17.26 -7.95 7.94
N GLY A 88 -16.16 -7.26 7.76
CA GLY A 88 -14.85 -7.85 7.48
C GLY A 88 -13.80 -7.47 8.53
N MET A 89 -12.52 -7.45 8.12
CA MET A 89 -11.44 -6.95 8.96
C MET A 89 -11.50 -5.43 9.02
N ALA A 90 -12.02 -4.91 10.11
CA ALA A 90 -12.36 -3.50 10.27
C ALA A 90 -11.22 -2.53 9.88
N ASP A 91 -10.03 -2.73 10.41
CA ASP A 91 -8.85 -1.91 10.17
C ASP A 91 -8.35 -1.98 8.72
N VAL A 92 -8.38 -3.16 8.11
CA VAL A 92 -7.94 -3.40 6.73
C VAL A 92 -8.96 -2.82 5.73
N ASP A 93 -10.24 -3.17 5.90
CA ASP A 93 -11.28 -2.82 4.93
C ASP A 93 -11.54 -1.31 4.87
N PHE A 94 -11.51 -0.63 6.02
CA PHE A 94 -11.72 0.82 6.07
C PHE A 94 -10.56 1.56 5.42
N SER A 95 -9.34 1.14 5.75
CA SER A 95 -8.12 1.70 5.19
C SER A 95 -8.08 1.51 3.68
N LEU A 96 -8.42 0.31 3.20
CA LEU A 96 -8.45 -0.01 1.78
C LEU A 96 -9.49 0.83 1.04
N LEU A 97 -10.71 0.95 1.57
CA LEU A 97 -11.75 1.77 0.95
C LEU A 97 -11.36 3.25 0.91
N ALA A 98 -10.86 3.80 2.02
CA ALA A 98 -10.42 5.17 2.08
C ALA A 98 -9.27 5.44 1.10
N PHE A 99 -8.30 4.53 1.03
CA PHE A 99 -7.18 4.62 0.09
C PHE A 99 -7.62 4.50 -1.37
N CYS A 100 -8.51 3.57 -1.71
CA CYS A 100 -9.07 3.44 -3.05
C CYS A 100 -9.85 4.69 -3.49
N ARG A 101 -10.53 5.37 -2.56
CA ARG A 101 -11.21 6.64 -2.84
C ARG A 101 -10.21 7.74 -3.22
N GLU A 102 -9.06 7.79 -2.56
CA GLU A 102 -7.99 8.74 -2.93
C GLU A 102 -7.41 8.41 -4.31
N ILE A 103 -7.02 7.15 -4.54
CA ILE A 103 -6.48 6.68 -5.82
C ILE A 103 -7.42 7.00 -7.01
N ARG A 104 -8.73 6.80 -6.81
CA ARG A 104 -9.73 7.01 -7.86
C ARG A 104 -9.83 8.44 -8.36
N LYS A 105 -9.37 9.42 -7.59
CA LYS A 105 -9.36 10.84 -8.01
C LYS A 105 -8.43 11.06 -9.20
N ASP A 106 -7.34 10.31 -9.26
CA ASP A 106 -6.26 10.50 -10.23
C ASP A 106 -6.24 9.41 -11.31
N VAL A 107 -6.55 8.16 -10.97
CA VAL A 107 -6.46 7.03 -11.89
C VAL A 107 -7.67 6.10 -11.82
N LYS A 108 -7.93 5.36 -12.91
CA LYS A 108 -9.01 4.38 -12.99
C LYS A 108 -8.58 2.97 -12.61
N VAL A 109 -7.30 2.66 -12.77
CA VAL A 109 -6.70 1.35 -12.50
C VAL A 109 -5.41 1.56 -11.76
N ALA A 110 -5.21 0.80 -10.70
CA ALA A 110 -3.96 0.73 -9.95
C ALA A 110 -3.51 -0.74 -9.86
N LEU A 111 -2.20 -0.95 -9.96
CA LEU A 111 -1.58 -2.25 -9.70
C LEU A 111 -1.12 -2.31 -8.25
N SER A 112 -1.23 -3.49 -7.65
CA SER A 112 -0.82 -3.76 -6.26
C SER A 112 0.05 -5.01 -6.21
N GLY A 113 0.96 -5.06 -5.22
CA GLY A 113 1.71 -6.27 -4.86
C GLY A 113 0.94 -7.21 -3.93
N GLU A 114 -0.32 -6.92 -3.65
CA GLU A 114 -1.19 -7.75 -2.82
C GLU A 114 -1.24 -9.20 -3.34
N CYS A 115 -1.33 -10.17 -2.44
CA CYS A 115 -1.32 -11.60 -2.73
C CYS A 115 0.01 -12.18 -3.27
N ALA A 116 1.08 -11.43 -3.34
CA ALA A 116 2.37 -11.97 -3.75
C ALA A 116 2.94 -12.97 -2.73
N ASP A 117 2.76 -12.70 -1.44
CA ASP A 117 3.17 -13.62 -0.38
C ASP A 117 2.45 -14.96 -0.43
N GLU A 118 1.19 -14.99 -0.81
CA GLU A 118 0.41 -16.22 -1.03
C GLU A 118 0.92 -17.01 -2.24
N ILE A 119 1.29 -16.31 -3.32
CA ILE A 119 1.77 -16.93 -4.57
C ILE A 119 3.19 -17.45 -4.42
N PHE A 120 4.06 -16.68 -3.77
CA PHE A 120 5.51 -16.96 -3.71
C PHE A 120 5.98 -17.50 -2.36
N GLY A 121 5.08 -17.74 -1.40
CA GLY A 121 5.40 -18.28 -0.08
C GLY A 121 6.22 -17.29 0.77
N GLY A 122 5.91 -16.01 0.72
CA GLY A 122 6.63 -14.93 1.42
C GLY A 122 6.47 -14.98 2.93
N TYR A 123 5.32 -15.43 3.43
CA TYR A 123 5.03 -15.47 4.86
C TYR A 123 5.92 -16.45 5.62
N PRO A 124 6.37 -16.09 6.83
CA PRO A 124 7.22 -16.95 7.66
C PRO A 124 6.62 -18.33 7.92
N TRP A 125 5.31 -18.45 8.13
CA TRP A 125 4.63 -19.73 8.39
C TRP A 125 4.61 -20.71 7.20
N TYR A 126 4.98 -20.27 6.00
CA TYR A 126 5.21 -21.20 4.88
C TYR A 126 6.58 -21.87 4.92
N ARG A 127 7.49 -21.35 5.77
CA ARG A 127 8.88 -21.84 5.87
C ARG A 127 9.15 -22.58 7.17
N ASP A 128 8.47 -22.23 8.25
CA ASP A 128 8.57 -22.87 9.56
C ASP A 128 7.60 -24.06 9.58
N LEU A 129 8.13 -25.25 9.29
CA LEU A 129 7.38 -26.52 9.31
C LEU A 129 7.42 -27.19 10.70
N GLU A 130 7.75 -26.47 11.78
CA GLU A 130 7.73 -26.95 13.15
C GLU A 130 6.55 -26.38 13.96
#